data_024de6306f228d702f1884cdf61a994c
#
_entry.id   024de6306f228d702f1884cdf61a994c
#
_cell.length_a   1.000
_cell.length_b   1.000
_cell.length_c   1.000
_cell.angle_alpha   90.00
_cell.angle_beta   90.00
_cell.angle_gamma   90.00
#
_symmetry.space_group_name_H-M   'P 1'
#
loop_
_entity.id
_entity.type
_entity.pdbx_description
1 polymer ?
#
loop_
_entity_poly.entity_id
_entity_poly.type
_entity_poly.pdbx_seq_one_letter_code
_entity_poly.pdbx_strand_id
1 'polypeptide(L)'
;MIGHVHVVPSGRPAGQALASAIRAAKGAAALAPVTAIVPSNFAGLAARRLLVTGELRPADADTSAPVGVANVSFLTPFGLAELLAADQLLDRHPLTNPVLGAAIRLTLRDDPGPFARVRDHIATETALAALYAELSNVSEPSLQRLESEGGRAARIAAGFQRSIAACLTEFHDEADMAHAAASRHDLEAALAPFGHLIWYLPAPTTAPIAEFLRAVLHTADATVVVGVTGDLGADAAVWRTCVRAGLSIPDPRPVVETPTASRIISVTDADEEVRAVVREIVTLAEAGMPLDRIGVF
;
A
#
# COMPACT_ATOMS: atom_id res chain seq x y z
N MET A 1 8.71 -10.66 16.91
CA MET A 1 7.44 -11.44 17.04
C MET A 1 6.31 -10.56 16.57
N ILE A 2 5.44 -11.07 15.69
CA ILE A 2 4.24 -10.32 15.30
C ILE A 2 3.44 -10.09 16.58
N GLY A 3 3.26 -8.83 16.96
CA GLY A 3 2.49 -8.43 18.14
C GLY A 3 1.00 -8.74 17.97
N HIS A 4 0.13 -7.85 18.32
CA HIS A 4 -1.32 -8.08 18.29
C HIS A 4 -1.91 -7.76 16.90
N VAL A 5 -2.72 -8.71 16.38
CA VAL A 5 -3.52 -8.50 15.15
C VAL A 5 -4.96 -8.24 15.57
N HIS A 6 -5.47 -7.06 15.25
CA HIS A 6 -6.86 -6.67 15.46
C HIS A 6 -7.62 -6.70 14.15
N VAL A 7 -8.60 -7.58 14.02
CA VAL A 7 -9.50 -7.60 12.87
C VAL A 7 -10.82 -6.96 13.28
N VAL A 8 -11.17 -5.87 12.64
CA VAL A 8 -12.32 -5.04 13.03
C VAL A 8 -13.09 -4.58 11.78
N PRO A 9 -14.36 -4.18 11.92
CA PRO A 9 -15.08 -3.54 10.82
C PRO A 9 -14.32 -2.31 10.32
N SER A 10 -14.33 -2.09 9.01
CA SER A 10 -13.78 -0.88 8.39
C SER A 10 -14.49 0.39 8.90
N GLY A 11 -13.88 1.55 8.70
CA GLY A 11 -14.43 2.83 9.13
C GLY A 11 -14.14 3.16 10.60
N ARG A 12 -15.15 3.61 11.35
CA ARG A 12 -14.97 4.10 12.72
C ARG A 12 -14.38 3.06 13.68
N PRO A 13 -14.78 1.77 13.67
CA PRO A 13 -14.16 0.75 14.54
C PRO A 13 -12.66 0.58 14.28
N ALA A 14 -12.23 0.62 13.01
CA ALA A 14 -10.81 0.55 12.68
C ALA A 14 -10.05 1.78 13.19
N GLY A 15 -10.63 2.97 13.07
CA GLY A 15 -10.06 4.20 13.66
C GLY A 15 -9.94 4.13 15.18
N GLN A 16 -10.94 3.59 15.86
CA GLN A 16 -10.90 3.39 17.33
C GLN A 16 -9.84 2.36 17.72
N ALA A 17 -9.67 1.29 16.95
CA ALA A 17 -8.60 0.32 17.15
C ALA A 17 -7.21 0.97 16.99
N LEU A 18 -7.03 1.83 15.97
CA LEU A 18 -5.80 2.63 15.81
C LEU A 18 -5.55 3.51 17.03
N ALA A 19 -6.55 4.26 17.49
CA ALA A 19 -6.43 5.14 18.66
C ALA A 19 -6.06 4.35 19.92
N SER A 20 -6.63 3.16 20.08
CA SER A 20 -6.34 2.26 21.20
C SER A 20 -4.91 1.68 21.11
N ALA A 21 -4.47 1.27 19.91
CA ALA A 21 -3.11 0.78 19.68
C ALA A 21 -2.07 1.87 19.97
N ILE A 22 -2.29 3.11 19.50
CA ILE A 22 -1.41 4.24 19.80
C ILE A 22 -1.32 4.48 21.32
N ARG A 23 -2.46 4.46 22.00
CA ARG A 23 -2.50 4.66 23.46
C ARG A 23 -1.76 3.55 24.21
N ALA A 24 -1.97 2.30 23.80
CA ALA A 24 -1.29 1.14 24.39
C ALA A 24 0.23 1.23 24.18
N ALA A 25 0.68 1.56 22.96
CA ALA A 25 2.09 1.73 22.62
C ALA A 25 2.77 2.86 23.43
N LYS A 26 2.06 3.93 23.71
CA LYS A 26 2.59 5.05 24.51
C LYS A 26 2.62 4.75 26.00
N GLY A 27 1.70 3.94 26.51
CA GLY A 27 1.59 3.64 27.93
C GLY A 27 1.62 4.91 28.80
N ALA A 28 2.57 4.97 29.74
CA ALA A 28 2.80 6.13 30.60
C ALA A 28 3.65 7.23 29.93
N ALA A 29 4.32 6.94 28.81
CA ALA A 29 5.23 7.87 28.12
C ALA A 29 4.50 8.54 26.96
N ALA A 30 3.77 9.63 27.21
CA ALA A 30 2.97 10.34 26.21
C ALA A 30 3.75 10.75 24.94
N LEU A 31 5.07 10.96 25.05
CA LEU A 31 5.95 11.34 23.95
C LEU A 31 6.70 10.14 23.33
N ALA A 32 6.42 8.89 23.74
CA ALA A 32 7.02 7.73 23.08
C ALA A 32 6.70 7.77 21.57
N PRO A 33 7.70 7.51 20.72
CA PRO A 33 7.49 7.51 19.27
C PRO A 33 6.60 6.34 18.85
N VAL A 34 5.68 6.62 17.94
CA VAL A 34 4.81 5.61 17.32
C VAL A 34 4.73 5.91 15.83
N THR A 35 4.86 4.91 14.99
CA THR A 35 4.72 5.06 13.54
C THR A 35 3.57 4.20 13.04
N ALA A 36 2.56 4.85 12.46
CA ALA A 36 1.46 4.20 11.78
C ALA A 36 1.82 4.02 10.29
N ILE A 37 1.92 2.79 9.83
CA ILE A 37 2.07 2.43 8.43
C ILE A 37 0.68 2.40 7.81
N VAL A 38 0.40 3.30 6.88
CA VAL A 38 -0.93 3.58 6.32
C VAL A 38 -0.97 3.29 4.82
N PRO A 39 -2.14 2.95 4.24
CA PRO A 39 -2.23 2.59 2.83
C PRO A 39 -1.93 3.75 1.87
N SER A 40 -2.13 4.98 2.31
CA SER A 40 -1.85 6.19 1.53
C SER A 40 -1.64 7.41 2.43
N ASN A 41 -1.03 8.46 1.89
CA ASN A 41 -0.87 9.72 2.59
C ASN A 41 -2.23 10.34 2.99
N PHE A 42 -3.26 10.17 2.16
CA PHE A 42 -4.62 10.64 2.49
C PHE A 42 -5.23 9.88 3.67
N ALA A 43 -5.05 8.55 3.72
CA ALA A 43 -5.48 7.75 4.86
C ALA A 43 -4.76 8.18 6.16
N GLY A 44 -3.46 8.49 6.07
CA GLY A 44 -2.68 9.03 7.19
C GLY A 44 -3.18 10.39 7.65
N LEU A 45 -3.47 11.30 6.72
CA LEU A 45 -4.02 12.62 7.02
C LEU A 45 -5.40 12.52 7.67
N ALA A 46 -6.29 11.68 7.14
CA ALA A 46 -7.62 11.44 7.69
C ALA A 46 -7.54 10.84 9.11
N ALA A 47 -6.71 9.82 9.30
CA ALA A 47 -6.50 9.20 10.61
C ALA A 47 -5.97 10.22 11.63
N ARG A 48 -4.98 11.03 11.25
CA ARG A 48 -4.43 12.09 12.09
C ARG A 48 -5.49 13.11 12.48
N ARG A 49 -6.33 13.56 11.53
CA ARG A 49 -7.43 14.50 11.78
C ARG A 49 -8.43 13.93 12.79
N LEU A 50 -8.89 12.69 12.57
CA LEU A 50 -9.85 12.04 13.47
C LEU A 50 -9.30 11.84 14.89
N LEU A 51 -8.01 11.54 15.02
CA LEU A 51 -7.34 11.44 16.31
C LEU A 51 -7.26 12.79 17.03
N VAL A 52 -6.93 13.87 16.30
CA VAL A 52 -6.76 15.22 16.87
C VAL A 52 -8.11 15.84 17.25
N THR A 53 -9.18 15.59 16.48
CA THR A 53 -10.54 16.09 16.80
C THR A 53 -11.23 15.33 17.91
N GLY A 54 -10.69 14.17 18.31
CA GLY A 54 -11.29 13.30 19.32
C GLY A 54 -12.51 12.52 18.85
N GLU A 55 -12.78 12.50 17.53
CA GLU A 55 -13.90 11.77 16.95
C GLU A 55 -13.80 10.24 17.14
N LEU A 56 -12.60 9.74 17.43
CA LEU A 56 -12.33 8.32 17.69
C LEU A 56 -12.38 7.96 19.17
N ARG A 57 -12.77 8.87 20.05
CA ARG A 57 -12.96 8.55 21.46
C ARG A 57 -14.09 7.53 21.63
N PRO A 58 -13.96 6.59 22.56
CA PRO A 58 -15.09 5.78 23.02
C PRO A 58 -16.23 6.68 23.57
N ALA A 59 -17.46 6.21 23.43
CA ALA A 59 -18.63 6.99 23.87
C ALA A 59 -18.66 7.27 25.38
N ASP A 60 -18.01 6.39 26.16
CA ASP A 60 -17.88 6.45 27.62
C ASP A 60 -16.61 7.18 28.10
N ALA A 61 -15.79 7.70 27.18
CA ALA A 61 -14.57 8.39 27.55
C ALA A 61 -14.87 9.77 28.16
N ASP A 62 -14.07 10.16 29.16
CA ASP A 62 -14.13 11.50 29.76
C ASP A 62 -13.87 12.57 28.69
N THR A 63 -14.90 13.37 28.41
CA THR A 63 -14.84 14.43 27.40
C THR A 63 -14.00 15.62 27.84
N SER A 64 -13.69 15.75 29.14
CA SER A 64 -12.83 16.81 29.67
C SER A 64 -11.35 16.54 29.49
N ALA A 65 -10.96 15.28 29.22
CA ALA A 65 -9.56 14.92 28.98
C ALA A 65 -9.05 15.57 27.70
N PRO A 66 -7.81 16.15 27.69
CA PRO A 66 -7.26 16.80 26.52
C PRO A 66 -7.15 15.83 25.33
N VAL A 67 -7.48 16.33 24.15
CA VAL A 67 -7.31 15.60 22.88
C VAL A 67 -6.02 16.08 22.25
N GLY A 68 -5.19 15.14 21.85
CA GLY A 68 -3.96 15.48 21.17
C GLY A 68 -3.22 14.24 20.67
N VAL A 69 -2.40 14.45 19.66
CA VAL A 69 -1.51 13.43 19.13
C VAL A 69 -0.12 14.04 19.11
N ALA A 70 0.78 13.50 19.91
CA ALA A 70 2.18 13.91 19.97
C ALA A 70 3.08 12.75 19.54
N ASN A 71 4.11 13.02 18.76
CA ASN A 71 5.12 12.07 18.31
C ASN A 71 4.51 10.78 17.70
N VAL A 72 3.54 10.98 16.80
CA VAL A 72 2.97 9.92 15.97
C VAL A 72 3.23 10.27 14.50
N SER A 73 3.99 9.43 13.83
CA SER A 73 4.28 9.54 12.41
C SER A 73 3.32 8.67 11.59
N PHE A 74 2.98 9.13 10.39
CA PHE A 74 2.18 8.35 9.43
C PHE A 74 3.01 8.22 8.16
N LEU A 75 3.34 6.98 7.79
CA LEU A 75 4.15 6.65 6.63
C LEU A 75 3.42 5.61 5.77
N THR A 76 3.57 5.72 4.46
CA THR A 76 3.20 4.60 3.58
C THR A 76 4.24 3.49 3.69
N PRO A 77 3.93 2.24 3.31
CA PRO A 77 4.94 1.17 3.23
C PRO A 77 6.15 1.59 2.40
N PHE A 78 5.92 2.21 1.25
CA PHE A 78 6.98 2.75 0.39
C PHE A 78 7.79 3.85 1.10
N GLY A 79 7.14 4.81 1.75
CA GLY A 79 7.85 5.88 2.46
C GLY A 79 8.72 5.36 3.62
N LEU A 80 8.29 4.29 4.30
CA LEU A 80 9.12 3.63 5.31
C LEU A 80 10.30 2.90 4.64
N ALA A 81 10.07 2.20 3.51
CA ALA A 81 11.14 1.53 2.77
C ALA A 81 12.18 2.54 2.25
N GLU A 82 11.74 3.68 1.71
CA GLU A 82 12.61 4.75 1.25
C GLU A 82 13.52 5.27 2.37
N LEU A 83 12.97 5.56 3.54
CA LEU A 83 13.75 6.02 4.70
C LEU A 83 14.77 4.99 5.20
N LEU A 84 14.46 3.71 5.04
CA LEU A 84 15.35 2.62 5.45
C LEU A 84 16.37 2.23 4.37
N ALA A 85 16.09 2.46 3.09
CA ALA A 85 16.95 2.05 1.97
C ALA A 85 17.85 3.17 1.45
N ALA A 86 17.61 4.42 1.82
CA ALA A 86 18.26 5.60 1.22
C ALA A 86 19.79 5.53 1.25
N ASP A 87 20.36 5.05 2.33
CA ASP A 87 21.81 4.90 2.51
C ASP A 87 22.43 3.73 1.70
N GLN A 88 21.62 2.74 1.32
CA GLN A 88 22.07 1.56 0.58
C GLN A 88 22.01 1.75 -0.95
N LEU A 89 21.30 2.76 -1.42
CA LEU A 89 21.07 3.03 -2.84
C LEU A 89 21.74 4.33 -3.31
N LEU A 90 22.67 4.88 -2.53
CA LEU A 90 23.36 6.15 -2.86
C LEU A 90 24.11 6.11 -4.19
N ASP A 91 24.61 4.96 -4.61
CA ASP A 91 25.34 4.76 -5.85
C ASP A 91 24.43 4.50 -7.06
N ARG A 92 23.11 4.41 -6.84
CA ARG A 92 22.11 4.17 -7.89
C ARG A 92 21.19 5.39 -8.05
N HIS A 93 20.74 5.63 -9.27
CA HIS A 93 19.85 6.74 -9.59
C HIS A 93 18.38 6.29 -9.62
N PRO A 94 17.42 7.15 -9.24
CA PRO A 94 16.00 6.83 -9.38
C PRO A 94 15.64 6.51 -10.84
N LEU A 95 14.95 5.40 -11.05
CA LEU A 95 14.44 5.02 -12.36
C LEU A 95 13.30 5.95 -12.77
N THR A 96 13.49 6.64 -13.91
CA THR A 96 12.46 7.51 -14.50
C THR A 96 11.91 6.92 -15.79
N ASN A 97 10.71 7.33 -16.19
CA ASN A 97 10.10 6.86 -17.44
C ASN A 97 11.00 7.08 -18.69
N PRO A 98 11.70 8.22 -18.87
CA PRO A 98 12.63 8.39 -19.98
C PRO A 98 13.78 7.39 -19.98
N VAL A 99 14.33 7.06 -18.81
CA VAL A 99 15.41 6.07 -18.66
C VAL A 99 14.90 4.67 -18.99
N LEU A 100 13.74 4.29 -18.46
CA LEU A 100 13.09 3.01 -18.80
C LEU A 100 12.83 2.91 -20.31
N GLY A 101 12.28 3.96 -20.93
CA GLY A 101 12.08 4.00 -22.37
C GLY A 101 13.38 3.86 -23.17
N ALA A 102 14.48 4.46 -22.72
CA ALA A 102 15.79 4.30 -23.34
C ALA A 102 16.31 2.85 -23.23
N ALA A 103 16.17 2.22 -22.06
CA ALA A 103 16.54 0.81 -21.83
C ALA A 103 15.72 -0.14 -22.72
N ILE A 104 14.41 0.10 -22.87
CA ILE A 104 13.53 -0.67 -23.76
C ILE A 104 13.98 -0.54 -25.21
N ARG A 105 14.25 0.68 -25.70
CA ARG A 105 14.73 0.90 -27.08
C ARG A 105 16.07 0.23 -27.32
N LEU A 106 16.97 0.25 -26.34
CA LEU A 106 18.26 -0.44 -26.42
C LEU A 106 18.04 -1.96 -26.54
N THR A 107 17.24 -2.56 -25.67
CA THR A 107 16.91 -3.97 -25.72
C THR A 107 16.27 -4.38 -27.06
N LEU A 108 15.32 -3.60 -27.57
CA LEU A 108 14.68 -3.86 -28.87
C LEU A 108 15.61 -3.69 -30.07
N ARG A 109 16.64 -2.85 -29.97
CA ARG A 109 17.65 -2.71 -31.00
C ARG A 109 18.57 -3.91 -31.03
N ASP A 110 18.99 -4.41 -29.87
CA ASP A 110 19.97 -5.48 -29.75
C ASP A 110 19.33 -6.86 -30.02
N ASP A 111 18.14 -7.12 -29.46
CA ASP A 111 17.34 -8.32 -29.75
C ASP A 111 15.83 -7.98 -29.76
N PRO A 112 15.26 -7.64 -30.92
CA PRO A 112 13.85 -7.32 -31.03
C PRO A 112 12.92 -8.52 -30.88
N GLY A 113 13.42 -9.76 -31.02
CA GLY A 113 12.63 -10.99 -30.94
C GLY A 113 11.35 -10.90 -31.79
N PRO A 114 10.16 -11.20 -31.19
CA PRO A 114 8.88 -11.13 -31.90
C PRO A 114 8.44 -9.71 -32.28
N PHE A 115 9.04 -8.69 -31.70
CA PHE A 115 8.69 -7.28 -31.94
C PHE A 115 9.44 -6.65 -33.12
N ALA A 116 10.24 -7.40 -33.87
CA ALA A 116 11.09 -6.90 -34.96
C ALA A 116 10.36 -5.97 -35.96
N ARG A 117 9.08 -6.27 -36.28
CA ARG A 117 8.27 -5.49 -37.21
C ARG A 117 7.70 -4.20 -36.62
N VAL A 118 7.63 -4.09 -35.30
CA VAL A 118 6.97 -2.99 -34.58
C VAL A 118 7.91 -2.35 -33.54
N ARG A 119 9.19 -2.68 -33.56
CA ARG A 119 10.17 -2.26 -32.55
C ARG A 119 10.29 -0.73 -32.39
N ASP A 120 10.09 -0.01 -33.49
CA ASP A 120 10.24 1.45 -33.53
C ASP A 120 8.89 2.19 -33.26
N HIS A 121 7.81 1.42 -32.97
CA HIS A 121 6.50 2.00 -32.72
C HIS A 121 6.34 2.34 -31.23
N ILE A 122 5.87 3.57 -30.94
CA ILE A 122 5.70 4.06 -29.56
C ILE A 122 4.80 3.16 -28.71
N ALA A 123 3.76 2.54 -29.30
CA ALA A 123 2.90 1.63 -28.57
C ALA A 123 3.64 0.37 -28.09
N THR A 124 4.68 -0.08 -28.78
CA THR A 124 5.52 -1.20 -28.36
C THR A 124 6.34 -0.81 -27.13
N GLU A 125 6.96 0.37 -27.15
CA GLU A 125 7.67 0.91 -25.99
C GLU A 125 6.74 1.02 -24.76
N THR A 126 5.56 1.62 -24.95
CA THR A 126 4.57 1.78 -23.88
C THR A 126 4.11 0.42 -23.31
N ALA A 127 3.84 -0.55 -24.17
CA ALA A 127 3.41 -1.89 -23.75
C ALA A 127 4.52 -2.63 -22.98
N LEU A 128 5.77 -2.50 -23.41
CA LEU A 128 6.92 -3.12 -22.73
C LEU A 128 7.24 -2.40 -21.41
N ALA A 129 7.02 -1.08 -21.31
CA ALA A 129 7.15 -0.36 -20.05
C ALA A 129 6.10 -0.83 -19.02
N ALA A 130 4.85 -1.01 -19.45
CA ALA A 130 3.80 -1.58 -18.60
C ALA A 130 4.14 -3.03 -18.18
N LEU A 131 4.60 -3.85 -19.11
CA LEU A 131 5.05 -5.21 -18.84
C LEU A 131 6.19 -5.25 -17.81
N TYR A 132 7.19 -4.39 -17.98
CA TYR A 132 8.31 -4.27 -17.04
C TYR A 132 7.80 -3.91 -15.64
N ALA A 133 6.94 -2.90 -15.53
CA ALA A 133 6.38 -2.49 -14.25
C ALA A 133 5.57 -3.62 -13.56
N GLU A 134 4.79 -4.40 -14.32
CA GLU A 134 4.05 -5.53 -13.77
C GLU A 134 4.99 -6.65 -13.30
N LEU A 135 5.99 -7.03 -14.10
CA LEU A 135 6.89 -8.13 -13.79
C LEU A 135 7.92 -7.79 -12.71
N SER A 136 8.32 -6.53 -12.56
CA SER A 136 9.15 -6.07 -11.44
C SER A 136 8.43 -6.16 -10.09
N ASN A 137 7.10 -6.25 -10.10
CA ASN A 137 6.27 -6.37 -8.91
C ASN A 137 5.94 -7.82 -8.50
N VAL A 138 6.46 -8.83 -9.22
CA VAL A 138 6.30 -10.24 -8.83
C VAL A 138 7.55 -10.74 -8.11
N SER A 139 7.39 -11.80 -7.32
CA SER A 139 8.53 -12.41 -6.63
C SER A 139 9.46 -13.11 -7.63
N GLU A 140 10.75 -13.14 -7.33
CA GLU A 140 11.75 -13.85 -8.15
C GLU A 140 11.37 -15.31 -8.43
N PRO A 141 10.89 -16.13 -7.47
CA PRO A 141 10.42 -17.49 -7.77
C PRO A 141 9.25 -17.54 -8.76
N SER A 142 8.39 -16.51 -8.77
CA SER A 142 7.28 -16.43 -9.74
C SER A 142 7.78 -16.08 -11.13
N LEU A 143 8.75 -15.17 -11.24
CA LEU A 143 9.38 -14.84 -12.52
C LEU A 143 10.11 -16.04 -13.12
N GLN A 144 10.86 -16.80 -12.30
CA GLN A 144 11.53 -18.04 -12.72
C GLN A 144 10.54 -19.09 -13.21
N ARG A 145 9.37 -19.24 -12.58
CA ARG A 145 8.32 -20.13 -13.08
C ARG A 145 7.73 -19.67 -14.41
N LEU A 146 7.56 -18.36 -14.62
CA LEU A 146 7.16 -17.83 -15.93
C LEU A 146 8.16 -18.18 -17.03
N GLU A 147 9.46 -18.13 -16.72
CA GLU A 147 10.55 -18.48 -17.65
C GLU A 147 10.58 -19.98 -17.96
N SER A 148 10.45 -20.84 -16.94
CA SER A 148 10.62 -22.30 -17.08
C SER A 148 9.34 -23.03 -17.51
N GLU A 149 8.20 -22.69 -16.92
CA GLU A 149 6.93 -23.42 -17.05
C GLU A 149 5.90 -22.64 -17.88
N GLY A 150 6.12 -21.33 -18.11
CA GLY A 150 5.20 -20.48 -18.84
C GLY A 150 5.07 -20.85 -20.32
N GLY A 151 3.94 -20.49 -20.93
CA GLY A 151 3.75 -20.57 -22.36
C GLY A 151 4.72 -19.63 -23.12
N ARG A 152 4.78 -19.74 -24.45
CA ARG A 152 5.71 -18.95 -25.29
C ARG A 152 5.67 -17.44 -24.97
N ALA A 153 4.49 -16.87 -24.83
CA ALA A 153 4.34 -15.43 -24.54
C ALA A 153 4.91 -15.07 -23.17
N ALA A 154 4.66 -15.89 -22.13
CA ALA A 154 5.17 -15.66 -20.78
C ALA A 154 6.70 -15.72 -20.72
N ARG A 155 7.32 -16.71 -21.41
CA ARG A 155 8.79 -16.81 -21.52
C ARG A 155 9.40 -15.60 -22.22
N ILE A 156 8.79 -15.15 -23.33
CA ILE A 156 9.23 -13.95 -24.04
C ILE A 156 9.13 -12.73 -23.12
N ALA A 157 8.02 -12.56 -22.41
CA ALA A 157 7.80 -11.45 -21.47
C ALA A 157 8.85 -11.42 -20.37
N ALA A 158 9.09 -12.58 -19.71
CA ALA A 158 10.09 -12.69 -18.66
C ALA A 158 11.52 -12.45 -19.22
N GLY A 159 11.85 -12.96 -20.40
CA GLY A 159 13.13 -12.68 -21.05
C GLY A 159 13.34 -11.19 -21.33
N PHE A 160 12.34 -10.49 -21.85
CA PHE A 160 12.42 -9.03 -22.06
C PHE A 160 12.58 -8.28 -20.73
N GLN A 161 11.85 -8.65 -19.68
CA GLN A 161 12.01 -8.05 -18.36
C GLN A 161 13.47 -8.19 -17.88
N ARG A 162 14.07 -9.38 -18.01
CA ARG A 162 15.48 -9.62 -17.64
C ARG A 162 16.44 -8.75 -18.45
N SER A 163 16.22 -8.66 -19.76
CA SER A 163 17.09 -7.86 -20.65
C SER A 163 16.99 -6.38 -20.33
N ILE A 164 15.79 -5.86 -20.06
CA ILE A 164 15.60 -4.45 -19.65
C ILE A 164 16.26 -4.21 -18.29
N ALA A 165 16.04 -5.09 -17.31
CA ALA A 165 16.63 -4.99 -15.97
C ALA A 165 18.18 -4.98 -16.02
N ALA A 166 18.78 -5.75 -16.93
CA ALA A 166 20.23 -5.77 -17.13
C ALA A 166 20.79 -4.41 -17.65
N CYS A 167 19.97 -3.60 -18.33
CA CYS A 167 20.33 -2.25 -18.75
C CYS A 167 20.17 -1.20 -17.62
N LEU A 168 19.53 -1.56 -16.51
CA LEU A 168 19.13 -0.64 -15.46
C LEU A 168 19.89 -0.84 -14.13
N THR A 169 21.04 -1.48 -14.15
CA THR A 169 21.82 -1.81 -12.94
C THR A 169 22.27 -0.59 -12.12
N GLU A 170 22.43 0.57 -12.77
CA GLU A 170 22.76 1.84 -12.11
C GLU A 170 21.52 2.63 -11.65
N PHE A 171 20.34 2.04 -11.82
CA PHE A 171 19.07 2.66 -11.45
C PHE A 171 18.34 1.79 -10.41
N HIS A 172 17.46 2.42 -9.65
CA HIS A 172 16.59 1.72 -8.70
C HIS A 172 15.14 2.16 -8.84
N ASP A 173 14.23 1.24 -8.64
CA ASP A 173 12.79 1.47 -8.58
C ASP A 173 12.22 1.21 -7.16
N GLU A 174 10.89 1.20 -7.05
CA GLU A 174 10.21 0.92 -5.76
C GLU A 174 10.46 -0.49 -5.24
N ALA A 175 10.59 -1.47 -6.14
CA ALA A 175 10.89 -2.85 -5.78
C ALA A 175 12.31 -2.98 -5.24
N ASP A 176 13.27 -2.32 -5.85
CA ASP A 176 14.66 -2.26 -5.37
C ASP A 176 14.74 -1.64 -3.97
N MET A 177 14.02 -0.55 -3.73
CA MET A 177 13.96 0.09 -2.41
C MET A 177 13.39 -0.86 -1.36
N ALA A 178 12.28 -1.54 -1.68
CA ALA A 178 11.67 -2.50 -0.78
C ALA A 178 12.62 -3.66 -0.44
N HIS A 179 13.32 -4.19 -1.47
CA HIS A 179 14.31 -5.27 -1.28
C HIS A 179 15.52 -4.80 -0.45
N ALA A 180 16.07 -3.62 -0.75
CA ALA A 180 17.18 -3.06 0.00
C ALA A 180 16.81 -2.89 1.48
N ALA A 181 15.65 -2.28 1.76
CA ALA A 181 15.15 -2.10 3.12
C ALA A 181 14.92 -3.44 3.83
N ALA A 182 14.34 -4.45 3.14
CA ALA A 182 14.07 -5.77 3.71
C ALA A 182 15.35 -6.57 4.02
N SER A 183 16.40 -6.39 3.21
CA SER A 183 17.66 -7.10 3.30
C SER A 183 18.67 -6.44 4.23
N ARG A 184 18.28 -5.37 4.90
CA ARG A 184 19.14 -4.60 5.79
C ARG A 184 19.60 -5.46 6.98
N HIS A 185 20.92 -5.59 7.16
CA HIS A 185 21.48 -6.42 8.22
C HIS A 185 21.27 -5.84 9.64
N ASP A 186 21.08 -4.51 9.74
CA ASP A 186 20.84 -3.76 10.95
C ASP A 186 19.38 -3.26 11.05
N LEU A 187 18.42 -3.98 10.44
CA LEU A 187 17.02 -3.55 10.32
C LEU A 187 16.40 -3.21 11.69
N GLU A 188 16.70 -3.98 12.74
CA GLU A 188 16.21 -3.71 14.10
C GLU A 188 16.69 -2.34 14.62
N ALA A 189 17.97 -2.06 14.48
CA ALA A 189 18.54 -0.79 14.88
C ALA A 189 18.00 0.38 14.04
N ALA A 190 17.82 0.17 12.74
CA ALA A 190 17.27 1.16 11.82
C ALA A 190 15.78 1.46 12.10
N LEU A 191 15.03 0.49 12.62
CA LEU A 191 13.63 0.65 13.00
C LEU A 191 13.45 1.34 14.38
N ALA A 192 14.45 1.28 15.26
CA ALA A 192 14.35 1.82 16.62
C ALA A 192 13.87 3.30 16.71
N PRO A 193 14.29 4.23 15.82
CA PRO A 193 13.82 5.61 15.86
C PRO A 193 12.31 5.78 15.56
N PHE A 194 11.70 4.82 14.87
CA PHE A 194 10.27 4.87 14.52
C PHE A 194 9.38 4.45 15.70
N GLY A 195 9.95 3.89 16.77
CA GLY A 195 9.22 3.44 17.94
C GLY A 195 8.32 2.24 17.66
N HIS A 196 7.16 2.17 18.33
CA HIS A 196 6.22 1.10 18.10
C HIS A 196 5.52 1.25 16.74
N LEU A 197 5.50 0.18 15.96
CA LEU A 197 4.94 0.18 14.62
C LEU A 197 3.47 -0.28 14.66
N ILE A 198 2.60 0.43 13.95
CA ILE A 198 1.20 0.05 13.78
C ILE A 198 0.91 -0.04 12.29
N TRP A 199 0.72 -1.25 11.76
CA TRP A 199 0.25 -1.39 10.38
C TRP A 199 -1.27 -1.24 10.35
N TYR A 200 -1.72 -0.09 9.88
CA TYR A 200 -3.11 0.33 9.89
C TYR A 200 -3.75 0.20 8.51
N LEU A 201 -4.85 -0.53 8.44
CA LEU A 201 -5.62 -0.79 7.22
C LEU A 201 -4.75 -1.34 6.09
N PRO A 202 -4.20 -2.56 6.23
CA PRO A 202 -3.51 -3.22 5.13
C PRO A 202 -4.30 -3.11 3.83
N ALA A 203 -3.64 -2.65 2.76
CA ALA A 203 -4.22 -2.54 1.43
C ALA A 203 -3.50 -3.48 0.45
N PRO A 204 -4.10 -3.82 -0.68
CA PRO A 204 -3.41 -4.55 -1.73
C PRO A 204 -2.09 -3.88 -2.09
N THR A 205 -1.02 -4.65 -2.11
CA THR A 205 0.33 -4.15 -2.39
C THR A 205 1.12 -5.15 -3.24
N THR A 206 2.25 -4.71 -3.77
CA THR A 206 3.17 -5.51 -4.58
C THR A 206 3.89 -6.56 -3.73
N ALA A 207 4.46 -7.58 -4.38
CA ALA A 207 5.19 -8.63 -3.66
C ALA A 207 6.42 -8.07 -2.92
N PRO A 208 7.27 -7.21 -3.53
CA PRO A 208 8.42 -6.62 -2.83
C PRO A 208 8.03 -5.85 -1.56
N ILE A 209 6.97 -5.04 -1.63
CA ILE A 209 6.48 -4.30 -0.47
C ILE A 209 5.91 -5.25 0.60
N ALA A 210 5.20 -6.32 0.21
CA ALA A 210 4.71 -7.30 1.17
C ALA A 210 5.85 -8.08 1.85
N GLU A 211 6.92 -8.39 1.13
CA GLU A 211 8.13 -9.02 1.66
C GLU A 211 8.89 -8.09 2.60
N PHE A 212 9.00 -6.81 2.26
CA PHE A 212 9.53 -5.79 3.15
C PHE A 212 8.71 -5.67 4.45
N LEU A 213 7.38 -5.56 4.35
CA LEU A 213 6.51 -5.53 5.54
C LEU A 213 6.65 -6.79 6.38
N ARG A 214 6.83 -7.96 5.75
CA ARG A 214 7.11 -9.20 6.47
C ARG A 214 8.40 -9.10 7.28
N ALA A 215 9.48 -8.60 6.68
CA ALA A 215 10.75 -8.39 7.39
C ALA A 215 10.57 -7.43 8.57
N VAL A 216 9.90 -6.31 8.38
CA VAL A 216 9.59 -5.32 9.44
C VAL A 216 8.80 -5.96 10.58
N LEU A 217 7.70 -6.68 10.27
CA LEU A 217 6.83 -7.31 11.28
C LEU A 217 7.49 -8.44 12.04
N HIS A 218 8.50 -9.10 11.46
CA HIS A 218 9.28 -10.12 12.16
C HIS A 218 10.38 -9.52 13.05
N THR A 219 10.89 -8.35 12.71
CA THR A 219 12.00 -7.71 13.38
C THR A 219 11.55 -6.79 14.52
N ALA A 220 10.46 -6.03 14.30
CA ALA A 220 9.97 -5.08 15.30
C ALA A 220 8.72 -5.60 16.02
N ASP A 221 8.51 -5.12 17.25
CA ASP A 221 7.23 -5.26 17.92
C ASP A 221 6.20 -4.35 17.21
N ALA A 222 5.19 -4.96 16.62
CA ALA A 222 4.22 -4.27 15.79
C ALA A 222 2.79 -4.72 16.07
N THR A 223 1.88 -3.78 16.01
CA THR A 223 0.43 -4.02 16.05
C THR A 223 -0.14 -3.93 14.63
N VAL A 224 -1.04 -4.82 14.27
CA VAL A 224 -1.72 -4.78 12.97
C VAL A 224 -3.22 -4.55 13.17
N VAL A 225 -3.78 -3.55 12.50
CA VAL A 225 -5.22 -3.26 12.50
C VAL A 225 -5.77 -3.50 11.11
N VAL A 226 -6.45 -4.63 10.93
CA VAL A 226 -7.06 -5.04 9.67
C VAL A 226 -8.52 -4.61 9.67
N GLY A 227 -8.87 -3.69 8.76
CA GLY A 227 -10.26 -3.32 8.53
C GLY A 227 -10.90 -4.26 7.51
N VAL A 228 -12.07 -4.81 7.84
CA VAL A 228 -12.82 -5.69 6.94
C VAL A 228 -14.20 -5.10 6.63
N THR A 229 -14.69 -5.38 5.43
CA THR A 229 -16.01 -4.92 4.97
C THR A 229 -17.11 -5.95 5.24
N GLY A 230 -16.72 -7.21 5.48
CA GLY A 230 -17.63 -8.35 5.58
C GLY A 230 -17.97 -8.99 4.24
N ASP A 231 -17.63 -8.36 3.12
CA ASP A 231 -17.71 -8.96 1.80
C ASP A 231 -16.43 -9.77 1.53
N LEU A 232 -16.57 -11.07 1.30
CA LEU A 232 -15.43 -11.98 1.09
C LEU A 232 -14.63 -11.63 -0.16
N GLY A 233 -15.28 -11.12 -1.21
CA GLY A 233 -14.63 -10.73 -2.46
C GLY A 233 -13.81 -9.45 -2.27
N ALA A 234 -14.38 -8.42 -1.65
CA ALA A 234 -13.71 -7.17 -1.36
C ALA A 234 -12.52 -7.38 -0.41
N ASP A 235 -12.70 -8.19 0.64
CA ASP A 235 -11.66 -8.42 1.64
C ASP A 235 -10.55 -9.38 1.16
N ALA A 236 -10.79 -10.14 0.08
CA ALA A 236 -9.84 -11.15 -0.40
C ALA A 236 -8.46 -10.59 -0.76
N ALA A 237 -8.41 -9.39 -1.34
CA ALA A 237 -7.15 -8.75 -1.71
C ALA A 237 -6.35 -8.29 -0.48
N VAL A 238 -7.03 -7.77 0.54
CA VAL A 238 -6.43 -7.40 1.84
C VAL A 238 -5.84 -8.64 2.51
N TRP A 239 -6.60 -9.74 2.55
CA TRP A 239 -6.13 -10.99 3.15
C TRP A 239 -4.93 -11.58 2.43
N ARG A 240 -4.90 -11.53 1.08
CA ARG A 240 -3.70 -11.95 0.33
C ARG A 240 -2.46 -11.15 0.72
N THR A 241 -2.59 -9.84 0.89
CA THR A 241 -1.50 -8.99 1.35
C THR A 241 -1.05 -9.35 2.77
N CYS A 242 -1.98 -9.54 3.70
CA CYS A 242 -1.69 -9.96 5.07
C CYS A 242 -0.91 -11.30 5.08
N VAL A 243 -1.37 -12.30 4.33
CA VAL A 243 -0.70 -13.61 4.23
C VAL A 243 0.71 -13.49 3.65
N ARG A 244 0.90 -12.68 2.60
CA ARG A 244 2.23 -12.43 2.02
C ARG A 244 3.17 -11.76 3.03
N ALA A 245 2.65 -10.88 3.87
CA ALA A 245 3.38 -10.25 4.96
C ALA A 245 3.57 -11.17 6.19
N GLY A 246 3.19 -12.44 6.10
CA GLY A 246 3.42 -13.43 7.16
C GLY A 246 2.36 -13.46 8.26
N LEU A 247 1.22 -12.78 8.08
CA LEU A 247 0.11 -12.84 9.03
C LEU A 247 -0.76 -14.07 8.78
N SER A 248 -1.27 -14.65 9.86
CA SER A 248 -2.31 -15.67 9.80
C SER A 248 -3.69 -15.03 9.71
N ILE A 249 -4.55 -15.58 8.86
CA ILE A 249 -5.95 -15.17 8.79
C ILE A 249 -6.68 -15.79 9.98
N PRO A 250 -7.38 -15.00 10.81
CA PRO A 250 -8.18 -15.56 11.90
C PRO A 250 -9.34 -16.41 11.36
N ASP A 251 -9.62 -17.50 12.06
CA ASP A 251 -10.75 -18.38 11.81
C ASP A 251 -11.47 -18.66 13.13
N PRO A 252 -12.77 -18.36 13.29
CA PRO A 252 -13.65 -17.76 12.28
C PRO A 252 -13.32 -16.29 12.00
N ARG A 253 -13.64 -15.85 10.78
CA ARG A 253 -13.54 -14.43 10.40
C ARG A 253 -14.61 -13.64 11.17
N PRO A 254 -14.30 -12.39 11.59
CA PRO A 254 -15.30 -11.56 12.24
C PRO A 254 -16.49 -11.31 11.31
N VAL A 255 -17.69 -11.47 11.87
CA VAL A 255 -18.92 -11.11 11.15
C VAL A 255 -19.07 -9.60 11.21
N VAL A 256 -19.24 -8.99 10.05
CA VAL A 256 -19.47 -7.55 9.90
C VAL A 256 -20.84 -7.36 9.29
N GLU A 257 -21.65 -6.50 9.89
CA GLU A 257 -22.94 -6.13 9.33
C GLU A 257 -22.74 -5.34 8.05
N THR A 258 -23.46 -5.71 7.00
CA THR A 258 -23.46 -4.98 5.74
C THR A 258 -24.05 -3.58 5.94
N PRO A 259 -23.45 -2.51 5.44
CA PRO A 259 -24.01 -1.17 5.54
C PRO A 259 -25.43 -1.11 4.95
N THR A 260 -26.39 -0.62 5.73
CA THR A 260 -27.79 -0.56 5.33
C THR A 260 -28.15 0.67 4.47
N ALA A 261 -27.26 1.63 4.34
CA ALA A 261 -27.48 2.90 3.66
C ALA A 261 -26.83 2.95 2.27
N SER A 262 -26.98 1.88 1.46
CA SER A 262 -26.45 1.87 0.10
C SER A 262 -27.55 2.20 -0.90
N ARG A 263 -27.29 3.19 -1.75
CA ARG A 263 -28.13 3.55 -2.89
C ARG A 263 -27.36 3.32 -4.17
N ILE A 264 -27.96 2.59 -5.11
CA ILE A 264 -27.39 2.37 -6.43
C ILE A 264 -28.06 3.33 -7.40
N ILE A 265 -27.26 4.12 -8.12
CA ILE A 265 -27.68 5.00 -9.19
C ILE A 265 -27.22 4.37 -10.50
N SER A 266 -28.18 4.06 -11.38
CA SER A 266 -27.89 3.55 -12.73
C SER A 266 -28.25 4.63 -13.75
N VAL A 267 -27.34 4.92 -14.65
CA VAL A 267 -27.46 5.95 -15.68
C VAL A 267 -26.98 5.41 -17.03
N THR A 268 -27.20 6.19 -18.11
CA THR A 268 -26.99 5.74 -19.50
C THR A 268 -25.52 5.78 -19.93
N ASP A 269 -24.74 6.72 -19.38
CA ASP A 269 -23.34 6.94 -19.77
C ASP A 269 -22.53 7.62 -18.65
N ALA A 270 -21.23 7.74 -18.86
CA ALA A 270 -20.30 8.32 -17.88
C ALA A 270 -20.57 9.81 -17.59
N ASP A 271 -21.06 10.58 -18.58
CA ASP A 271 -21.37 12.00 -18.39
C ASP A 271 -22.60 12.16 -17.48
N GLU A 272 -23.62 11.32 -17.67
CA GLU A 272 -24.77 11.29 -16.77
C GLU A 272 -24.44 10.76 -15.38
N GLU A 273 -23.47 9.86 -15.25
CA GLU A 273 -22.97 9.41 -13.95
C GLU A 273 -22.39 10.59 -13.16
N VAL A 274 -21.49 11.37 -13.76
CA VAL A 274 -20.92 12.56 -13.13
C VAL A 274 -22.01 13.56 -12.74
N ARG A 275 -22.97 13.83 -13.64
CA ARG A 275 -24.08 14.74 -13.36
C ARG A 275 -24.97 14.24 -12.23
N ALA A 276 -25.22 12.94 -12.15
CA ALA A 276 -26.01 12.34 -11.09
C ALA A 276 -25.31 12.47 -9.74
N VAL A 277 -23.99 12.22 -9.69
CA VAL A 277 -23.17 12.41 -8.48
C VAL A 277 -23.17 13.87 -8.05
N VAL A 278 -22.99 14.83 -8.97
CA VAL A 278 -23.02 16.26 -8.65
C VAL A 278 -24.38 16.67 -8.09
N ARG A 279 -25.51 16.22 -8.70
CA ARG A 279 -26.84 16.49 -8.17
C ARG A 279 -27.04 15.96 -6.75
N GLU A 280 -26.52 14.75 -6.46
CA GLU A 280 -26.60 14.17 -5.12
C GLU A 280 -25.77 14.99 -4.11
N ILE A 281 -24.56 15.41 -4.49
CA ILE A 281 -23.72 16.27 -3.65
C ILE A 281 -24.43 17.60 -3.31
N VAL A 282 -25.05 18.23 -4.32
CA VAL A 282 -25.81 19.48 -4.11
C VAL A 282 -26.98 19.24 -3.16
N THR A 283 -27.74 18.17 -3.35
CA THR A 283 -28.87 17.81 -2.48
C THR A 283 -28.42 17.59 -1.04
N LEU A 284 -27.29 16.88 -0.82
CA LEU A 284 -26.75 16.65 0.52
C LEU A 284 -26.26 17.94 1.16
N ALA A 285 -25.61 18.83 0.39
CA ALA A 285 -25.13 20.11 0.87
C ALA A 285 -26.30 21.04 1.25
N GLU A 286 -27.37 21.10 0.44
CA GLU A 286 -28.58 21.83 0.74
C GLU A 286 -29.31 21.30 1.98
N ALA A 287 -29.23 19.99 2.23
CA ALA A 287 -29.72 19.37 3.45
C ALA A 287 -28.83 19.63 4.68
N GLY A 288 -27.75 20.40 4.53
CA GLY A 288 -26.86 20.82 5.62
C GLY A 288 -25.65 19.91 5.86
N MET A 289 -25.38 18.96 4.96
CA MET A 289 -24.17 18.14 5.05
C MET A 289 -22.93 18.97 4.67
N PRO A 290 -21.90 19.06 5.54
CA PRO A 290 -20.67 19.75 5.19
C PRO A 290 -19.95 19.08 4.02
N LEU A 291 -19.45 19.85 3.05
CA LEU A 291 -18.77 19.33 1.86
C LEU A 291 -17.52 18.50 2.18
N ASP A 292 -16.84 18.81 3.27
CA ASP A 292 -15.68 18.05 3.76
C ASP A 292 -16.03 16.65 4.34
N ARG A 293 -17.32 16.34 4.42
CA ARG A 293 -17.85 15.02 4.78
C ARG A 293 -18.29 14.18 3.59
N ILE A 294 -18.16 14.72 2.38
CA ILE A 294 -18.52 14.06 1.13
C ILE A 294 -17.24 13.65 0.40
N GLY A 295 -17.08 12.36 0.10
CA GLY A 295 -15.98 11.83 -0.68
C GLY A 295 -16.51 11.20 -1.97
N VAL A 296 -15.83 11.49 -3.09
CA VAL A 296 -16.07 10.83 -4.38
C VAL A 296 -14.80 10.08 -4.72
N PHE A 297 -14.92 8.77 -5.06
CA PHE A 297 -13.81 7.87 -5.30
C PHE A 297 -13.86 7.29 -6.71
#